data_727358abb8b7870c8c4e3b67a8ff63cc
#
_entry.id   727358abb8b7870c8c4e3b67a8ff63cc
#
_cell.length_a   1.000
_cell.length_b   1.000
_cell.length_c   1.000
_cell.angle_alpha   90.00
_cell.angle_beta   90.00
_cell.angle_gamma   90.00
#
_symmetry.space_group_name_H-M   'P 1'
#
loop_
_entity.id
_entity.type
_entity.pdbx_description
1 polymer ?
#
loop_
_entity_poly.entity_id
_entity_poly.type
_entity_poly.pdbx_seq_one_letter_code
_entity_poly.pdbx_strand_id
1 'polypeptide(L)'
;MLGIYARLIAMALFATMDALVKWLGDSYGPFQMMLFRSAVAMVPLYFLVRGAGGLKVIRSRAPLLQGLRILTGFGSLFGFFYVFPRMPLVDAYAISYAAPLFMVALAVPMLGEVVGWRRWSAVCVGFVGVLIMLEPWTISVHWLSLVVLLATFSYSVSTVLTRLISRVSTVDSA
;
A
#
# COMPACT_ATOMS: atom_id res chain seq x y z
N MET A 1 17.17 -18.19 -6.42
CA MET A 1 17.03 -18.64 -5.02
C MET A 1 17.15 -17.48 -4.04
N LEU A 2 18.23 -16.68 -4.07
CA LEU A 2 18.45 -15.54 -3.13
C LEU A 2 17.26 -14.55 -3.05
N GLY A 3 16.66 -14.19 -4.19
CA GLY A 3 15.52 -13.27 -4.23
C GLY A 3 14.25 -13.81 -3.56
N ILE A 4 14.03 -15.13 -3.57
CA ILE A 4 12.89 -15.74 -2.90
C ILE A 4 13.07 -15.66 -1.38
N TYR A 5 14.27 -16.03 -0.88
CA TYR A 5 14.58 -15.91 0.55
C TYR A 5 14.50 -14.48 1.06
N ALA A 6 15.04 -13.52 0.31
CA ALA A 6 14.95 -12.10 0.65
C ALA A 6 13.49 -11.63 0.74
N ARG A 7 12.61 -12.09 -0.16
CA ARG A 7 11.20 -11.74 -0.14
C ARG A 7 10.46 -12.37 1.05
N LEU A 8 10.75 -13.63 1.37
CA LEU A 8 10.17 -14.29 2.55
C LEU A 8 10.57 -13.60 3.85
N ILE A 9 11.86 -13.26 3.99
CA ILE A 9 12.36 -12.52 5.15
C ILE A 9 11.67 -11.15 5.26
N ALA A 10 11.54 -10.42 4.14
CA ALA A 10 10.84 -9.13 4.12
C ALA A 10 9.38 -9.26 4.56
N MET A 11 8.66 -10.28 4.07
CA MET A 11 7.28 -10.54 4.48
C MET A 11 7.17 -10.87 5.98
N ALA A 12 8.08 -11.70 6.52
CA ALA A 12 8.12 -12.02 7.95
C ALA A 12 8.38 -10.77 8.80
N LEU A 13 9.31 -9.90 8.37
CA LEU A 13 9.59 -8.64 9.06
C LEU A 13 8.39 -7.68 9.01
N PHE A 14 7.68 -7.59 7.88
CA PHE A 14 6.46 -6.79 7.79
C PHE A 14 5.36 -7.32 8.70
N ALA A 15 5.11 -8.64 8.72
CA ALA A 15 4.12 -9.24 9.60
C ALA A 15 4.46 -9.00 11.09
N THR A 16 5.73 -9.11 11.45
CA THR A 16 6.21 -8.79 12.82
C THR A 16 5.98 -7.32 13.15
N MET A 17 6.28 -6.42 12.21
CA MET A 17 6.04 -4.98 12.38
C MET A 17 4.54 -4.70 12.60
N ASP A 18 3.65 -5.30 11.83
CA ASP A 18 2.21 -5.08 11.95
C ASP A 18 1.67 -5.63 13.29
N ALA A 19 2.20 -6.75 13.76
CA ALA A 19 1.90 -7.28 15.10
C ALA A 19 2.37 -6.33 16.21
N LEU A 20 3.56 -5.73 16.06
CA LEU A 20 4.07 -4.72 17.00
C LEU A 20 3.21 -3.44 16.97
N VAL A 21 2.78 -2.98 15.80
CA VAL A 21 1.87 -1.84 15.66
C VAL A 21 0.56 -2.10 16.37
N LYS A 22 0.01 -3.32 16.26
CA LYS A 22 -1.18 -3.72 17.00
C LYS A 22 -0.97 -3.66 18.50
N TRP A 23 0.13 -4.22 18.98
CA TRP A 23 0.43 -4.28 20.42
C TRP A 23 0.71 -2.89 21.02
N LEU A 24 1.45 -2.05 20.31
CA LEU A 24 1.81 -0.69 20.76
C LEU A 24 0.68 0.33 20.57
N GLY A 25 -0.31 0.00 19.74
CA GLY A 25 -1.36 0.93 19.37
C GLY A 25 -2.30 1.35 20.50
N ASP A 26 -2.33 0.60 21.60
CA ASP A 26 -3.05 0.98 22.83
C ASP A 26 -2.33 2.09 23.61
N SER A 27 -1.01 2.20 23.45
CA SER A 27 -0.17 3.15 24.18
C SER A 27 0.26 4.35 23.34
N TYR A 28 0.33 4.20 22.01
CA TYR A 28 0.87 5.21 21.11
C TYR A 28 -0.10 5.55 19.97
N GLY A 29 -0.22 6.83 19.65
CA GLY A 29 -1.05 7.28 18.53
C GLY A 29 -0.49 6.88 17.16
N PRO A 30 -1.34 6.79 16.11
CA PRO A 30 -0.92 6.41 14.76
C PRO A 30 0.21 7.27 14.20
N PHE A 31 0.15 8.59 14.40
CA PHE A 31 1.19 9.52 13.97
C PHE A 31 2.54 9.25 14.61
N GLN A 32 2.55 8.94 15.90
CA GLN A 32 3.78 8.67 16.64
C GLN A 32 4.44 7.38 16.15
N MET A 33 3.65 6.33 15.94
CA MET A 33 4.13 5.08 15.37
C MET A 33 4.68 5.27 13.94
N MET A 34 3.99 6.06 13.10
CA MET A 34 4.47 6.39 11.76
C MET A 34 5.78 7.17 11.80
N LEU A 35 5.93 8.08 12.75
CA LEU A 35 7.15 8.88 12.91
C LEU A 35 8.33 7.99 13.30
N PHE A 36 8.19 7.12 14.29
CA PHE A 36 9.23 6.17 14.68
C PHE A 36 9.62 5.23 13.53
N ARG A 37 8.63 4.65 12.85
CA ARG A 37 8.88 3.79 11.69
C ARG A 37 9.67 4.53 10.61
N SER A 38 9.27 5.76 10.29
CA SER A 38 9.93 6.57 9.26
C SER A 38 11.34 6.97 9.67
N ALA A 39 11.56 7.32 10.93
CA ALA A 39 12.88 7.64 11.46
C ALA A 39 13.84 6.45 11.36
N VAL A 40 13.39 5.24 11.74
CA VAL A 40 14.20 4.02 11.61
C VAL A 40 14.47 3.69 10.15
N ALA A 41 13.49 3.87 9.25
CA ALA A 41 13.64 3.61 7.82
C ALA A 41 14.61 4.59 7.13
N MET A 42 14.82 5.80 7.69
CA MET A 42 15.77 6.76 7.13
C MET A 42 17.22 6.29 7.26
N VAL A 43 17.54 5.47 8.24
CA VAL A 43 18.92 4.97 8.45
C VAL A 43 19.41 4.14 7.25
N PRO A 44 18.77 3.02 6.88
CA PRO A 44 19.20 2.25 5.71
C PRO A 44 19.05 3.05 4.41
N LEU A 45 18.03 3.91 4.29
CA LEU A 45 17.82 4.74 3.13
C LEU A 45 18.98 5.72 2.92
N TYR A 46 19.52 6.32 3.98
CA TYR A 46 20.69 7.21 3.91
C TYR A 46 21.90 6.50 3.30
N PHE A 47 22.20 5.27 3.76
CA PHE A 47 23.32 4.49 3.22
C PHE A 47 23.10 4.10 1.75
N LEU A 48 21.86 3.71 1.39
CA LEU A 48 21.51 3.38 0.00
C LEU A 48 21.65 4.58 -0.93
N VAL A 49 21.13 5.74 -0.55
CA VAL A 49 21.23 6.98 -1.34
C VAL A 49 22.68 7.43 -1.50
N ARG A 50 23.47 7.32 -0.43
CA ARG A 50 24.90 7.68 -0.48
C ARG A 50 25.69 6.75 -1.41
N GLY A 51 25.37 5.45 -1.41
CA GLY A 51 26.00 4.47 -2.30
C GLY A 51 25.56 4.60 -3.77
N ALA A 52 24.35 5.12 -4.03
CA ALA A 52 23.79 5.25 -5.37
C ALA A 52 24.15 6.56 -6.10
N GLY A 53 24.97 7.45 -5.52
CA GLY A 53 25.39 8.72 -6.13
C GLY A 53 24.81 9.97 -5.46
N GLY A 54 24.27 9.84 -4.25
CA GLY A 54 23.83 10.95 -3.39
C GLY A 54 22.46 11.52 -3.78
N LEU A 55 22.17 12.74 -3.32
CA LEU A 55 20.85 13.38 -3.45
C LEU A 55 20.36 13.61 -4.90
N LYS A 56 21.26 13.54 -5.88
CA LYS A 56 20.90 13.71 -7.31
C LYS A 56 19.96 12.59 -7.79
N VAL A 57 20.05 11.39 -7.19
CA VAL A 57 19.22 10.23 -7.53
C VAL A 57 17.75 10.43 -7.10
N ILE A 58 17.51 11.30 -6.12
CA ILE A 58 16.16 11.56 -5.57
C ILE A 58 15.36 12.55 -6.44
N ARG A 59 16.00 13.22 -7.39
CA ARG A 59 15.35 14.24 -8.22
C ARG A 59 14.34 13.58 -9.16
N SER A 60 13.05 13.77 -8.89
CA SER A 60 11.99 13.27 -9.74
C SER A 60 11.76 14.18 -10.94
N ARG A 61 11.53 13.58 -12.12
CA ARG A 61 11.17 14.30 -13.35
C ARG A 61 9.67 14.64 -13.41
N ALA A 62 8.85 14.02 -12.55
CA ALA A 62 7.40 14.24 -12.48
C ALA A 62 6.98 14.60 -11.03
N PRO A 63 7.26 15.84 -10.57
CA PRO A 63 7.07 16.22 -9.17
C PRO A 63 5.60 16.16 -8.72
N LEU A 64 4.65 16.49 -9.60
CA LEU A 64 3.22 16.44 -9.30
C LEU A 64 2.73 15.00 -9.05
N LEU A 65 3.10 14.06 -9.94
CA LEU A 65 2.78 12.64 -9.76
C LEU A 65 3.44 12.07 -8.50
N GLN A 66 4.66 12.50 -8.21
CA GLN A 66 5.37 12.11 -7.00
C GLN A 66 4.68 12.65 -5.74
N GLY A 67 4.23 13.91 -5.75
CA GLY A 67 3.44 14.49 -4.67
C GLY A 67 2.14 13.73 -4.40
N LEU A 68 1.39 13.41 -5.47
CA LEU A 68 0.16 12.63 -5.37
C LEU A 68 0.42 11.21 -4.85
N ARG A 69 1.51 10.57 -5.28
CA ARG A 69 1.95 9.26 -4.77
C ARG A 69 2.27 9.31 -3.28
N ILE A 70 2.97 10.35 -2.84
CA ILE A 70 3.31 10.52 -1.42
C ILE A 70 2.03 10.73 -0.59
N LEU A 71 1.13 11.60 -1.05
CA LEU A 71 -0.12 11.89 -0.37
C LEU A 71 -0.99 10.63 -0.21
N THR A 72 -1.18 9.88 -1.29
CA THR A 72 -1.97 8.64 -1.27
C THR A 72 -1.28 7.54 -0.47
N GLY A 73 0.05 7.42 -0.55
CA GLY A 73 0.84 6.51 0.26
C GLY A 73 0.76 6.81 1.76
N PHE A 74 0.84 8.10 2.11
CA PHE A 74 0.67 8.55 3.49
C PHE A 74 -0.73 8.26 4.02
N GLY A 75 -1.78 8.59 3.25
CA GLY A 75 -3.17 8.31 3.62
C GLY A 75 -3.43 6.82 3.84
N SER A 76 -2.88 5.97 2.98
CA SER A 76 -2.93 4.52 3.14
C SER A 76 -2.27 4.06 4.45
N LEU A 77 -1.03 4.49 4.67
CA LEU A 77 -0.26 4.12 5.84
C LEU A 77 -0.95 4.56 7.13
N PHE A 78 -1.43 5.81 7.16
CA PHE A 78 -2.20 6.35 8.28
C PHE A 78 -3.45 5.52 8.56
N GLY A 79 -4.21 5.17 7.52
CA GLY A 79 -5.41 4.34 7.64
C GLY A 79 -5.12 2.98 8.28
N PHE A 80 -4.09 2.27 7.81
CA PHE A 80 -3.70 0.99 8.39
C PHE A 80 -3.23 1.11 9.83
N PHE A 81 -2.38 2.09 10.16
CA PHE A 81 -1.90 2.30 11.52
C PHE A 81 -3.01 2.73 12.49
N TYR A 82 -4.04 3.40 11.98
CA TYR A 82 -5.22 3.74 12.76
C TYR A 82 -6.09 2.51 13.06
N VAL A 83 -6.21 1.58 12.10
CA VAL A 83 -7.12 0.43 12.19
C VAL A 83 -6.49 -0.76 12.92
N PHE A 84 -5.21 -1.06 12.70
CA PHE A 84 -4.56 -2.27 13.24
C PHE A 84 -4.72 -2.46 14.75
N PRO A 85 -4.62 -1.43 15.60
CA PRO A 85 -4.91 -1.59 17.03
C PRO A 85 -6.39 -1.87 17.34
N ARG A 86 -7.30 -1.39 16.49
CA ARG A 86 -8.74 -1.29 16.78
C ARG A 86 -9.59 -2.43 16.23
N MET A 87 -9.01 -3.28 15.36
CA MET A 87 -9.70 -4.46 14.82
C MET A 87 -8.75 -5.66 14.70
N PRO A 88 -9.27 -6.90 14.58
CA PRO A 88 -8.46 -8.07 14.32
C PRO A 88 -7.63 -7.91 13.04
N LEU A 89 -6.34 -8.24 13.09
CA LEU A 89 -5.45 -8.13 11.92
C LEU A 89 -5.93 -9.01 10.76
N VAL A 90 -6.54 -10.16 11.08
CA VAL A 90 -7.09 -11.08 10.06
C VAL A 90 -8.13 -10.37 9.21
N ASP A 91 -9.06 -9.63 9.82
CA ASP A 91 -10.14 -8.91 9.13
C ASP A 91 -9.55 -7.74 8.30
N ALA A 92 -8.61 -6.99 8.88
CA ALA A 92 -7.92 -5.91 8.17
C ALA A 92 -7.17 -6.42 6.93
N TYR A 93 -6.43 -7.53 7.05
CA TYR A 93 -5.73 -8.13 5.92
C TYR A 93 -6.67 -8.66 4.86
N ALA A 94 -7.76 -9.30 5.27
CA ALA A 94 -8.71 -9.85 4.33
C ALA A 94 -9.37 -8.77 3.47
N ILE A 95 -9.76 -7.63 4.05
CA ILE A 95 -10.24 -6.47 3.30
C ILE A 95 -9.12 -5.92 2.39
N SER A 96 -7.87 -5.92 2.86
CA SER A 96 -6.71 -5.45 2.10
C SER A 96 -6.42 -6.29 0.86
N TYR A 97 -6.88 -7.54 0.79
CA TYR A 97 -6.83 -8.34 -0.44
C TYR A 97 -7.69 -7.79 -1.59
N ALA A 98 -8.50 -6.76 -1.35
CA ALA A 98 -9.10 -5.95 -2.41
C ALA A 98 -8.07 -5.11 -3.21
N ALA A 99 -6.83 -4.92 -2.72
CA ALA A 99 -5.82 -4.11 -3.40
C ALA A 99 -5.56 -4.53 -4.86
N PRO A 100 -5.36 -5.81 -5.22
CA PRO A 100 -5.18 -6.21 -6.60
C PRO A 100 -6.37 -5.84 -7.50
N LEU A 101 -7.60 -5.86 -6.96
CA LEU A 101 -8.82 -5.49 -7.68
C LEU A 101 -8.79 -4.00 -8.03
N PHE A 102 -8.51 -3.15 -7.04
CA PHE A 102 -8.34 -1.71 -7.26
C PHE A 102 -7.19 -1.40 -8.21
N MET A 103 -6.05 -2.12 -8.10
CA MET A 103 -4.93 -1.92 -9.01
C MET A 103 -5.29 -2.23 -10.46
N VAL A 104 -6.03 -3.30 -10.72
CA VAL A 104 -6.49 -3.65 -12.07
C VAL A 104 -7.49 -2.62 -12.58
N ALA A 105 -8.47 -2.22 -11.76
CA ALA A 105 -9.46 -1.22 -12.12
C ALA A 105 -8.83 0.14 -12.43
N LEU A 106 -7.80 0.56 -11.67
CA LEU A 106 -7.10 1.82 -11.86
C LEU A 106 -6.07 1.77 -13.02
N ALA A 107 -5.55 0.60 -13.36
CA ALA A 107 -4.59 0.46 -14.45
C ALA A 107 -5.20 0.85 -15.82
N VAL A 108 -6.50 0.63 -16.02
CA VAL A 108 -7.20 1.01 -17.25
C VAL A 108 -7.18 2.53 -17.48
N PRO A 109 -7.74 3.38 -16.58
CA PRO A 109 -7.79 4.83 -16.81
C PRO A 109 -6.43 5.51 -16.61
N MET A 110 -5.54 5.00 -15.74
CA MET A 110 -4.28 5.68 -15.41
C MET A 110 -3.11 5.27 -16.29
N LEU A 111 -3.06 4.03 -16.74
CA LEU A 111 -1.96 3.47 -17.53
C LEU A 111 -2.34 3.20 -18.98
N GLY A 112 -3.63 3.36 -19.35
CA GLY A 112 -4.14 3.02 -20.67
C GLY A 112 -4.04 1.53 -20.99
N GLU A 113 -3.97 0.66 -19.97
CA GLU A 113 -3.84 -0.78 -20.20
C GLU A 113 -5.16 -1.39 -20.65
N VAL A 114 -5.12 -2.18 -21.72
CA VAL A 114 -6.27 -2.98 -22.13
C VAL A 114 -6.34 -4.23 -21.27
N VAL A 115 -7.30 -4.25 -20.37
CA VAL A 115 -7.53 -5.39 -19.48
C VAL A 115 -8.52 -6.34 -20.11
N GLY A 116 -8.07 -7.56 -20.45
CA GLY A 116 -8.93 -8.59 -21.07
C GLY A 116 -10.03 -9.07 -20.10
N TRP A 117 -11.12 -9.61 -20.68
CA TRP A 117 -12.31 -10.07 -19.94
C TRP A 117 -11.99 -11.06 -18.79
N ARG A 118 -10.96 -11.91 -18.97
CA ARG A 118 -10.52 -12.86 -17.92
C ARG A 118 -10.01 -12.16 -16.66
N ARG A 119 -9.35 -11.01 -16.78
CA ARG A 119 -8.90 -10.23 -15.63
C ARG A 119 -10.08 -9.52 -14.97
N TRP A 120 -11.03 -9.02 -15.76
CA TRP A 120 -12.25 -8.42 -15.22
C TRP A 120 -13.11 -9.44 -14.48
N SER A 121 -13.27 -10.66 -15.02
CA SER A 121 -14.00 -11.72 -14.31
C SER A 121 -13.34 -12.10 -12.99
N ALA A 122 -12.00 -12.19 -12.95
CA ALA A 122 -11.26 -12.42 -11.71
C ALA A 122 -11.45 -11.28 -10.69
N VAL A 123 -11.49 -10.01 -11.17
CA VAL A 123 -11.79 -8.84 -10.34
C VAL A 123 -13.21 -8.97 -9.76
N CYS A 124 -14.21 -9.28 -10.56
CA CYS A 124 -15.59 -9.45 -10.09
C CYS A 124 -15.72 -10.57 -9.05
N VAL A 125 -15.12 -11.73 -9.30
CA VAL A 125 -15.13 -12.86 -8.35
C VAL A 125 -14.43 -12.47 -7.04
N GLY A 126 -13.27 -11.82 -7.12
CA GLY A 126 -12.56 -11.33 -5.94
C GLY A 126 -13.37 -10.28 -5.16
N PHE A 127 -14.07 -9.38 -5.86
CA PHE A 127 -14.93 -8.38 -5.23
C PHE A 127 -16.11 -9.02 -4.49
N VAL A 128 -16.74 -10.05 -5.09
CA VAL A 128 -17.77 -10.84 -4.41
C VAL A 128 -17.21 -11.48 -3.14
N GLY A 129 -15.99 -12.03 -3.18
CA GLY A 129 -15.34 -12.58 -2.00
C GLY A 129 -15.15 -11.53 -0.88
N VAL A 130 -14.73 -10.31 -1.23
CA VAL A 130 -14.60 -9.19 -0.28
C VAL A 130 -15.96 -8.79 0.28
N LEU A 131 -17.03 -8.76 -0.55
CA LEU A 131 -18.39 -8.46 -0.09
C LEU A 131 -18.93 -9.54 0.88
N ILE A 132 -18.70 -10.82 0.59
CA ILE A 132 -19.08 -11.92 1.48
C ILE A 132 -18.39 -11.76 2.83
N MET A 133 -17.11 -11.40 2.83
CA MET A 133 -16.34 -11.23 4.05
C MET A 133 -16.70 -9.99 4.87
N LEU A 134 -17.04 -8.89 4.19
CA LEU A 134 -17.50 -7.66 4.84
C LEU A 134 -18.89 -7.81 5.48
N GLU A 135 -19.66 -8.83 5.07
CA GLU A 135 -21.04 -9.05 5.52
C GLU A 135 -21.87 -7.74 5.60
N PRO A 136 -21.96 -6.94 4.53
CA PRO A 136 -22.59 -5.61 4.59
C PRO A 136 -24.08 -5.67 4.90
N TRP A 137 -24.68 -6.85 4.87
CA TRP A 137 -26.09 -7.11 5.24
C TRP A 137 -26.28 -7.36 6.74
N THR A 138 -25.23 -7.63 7.51
CA THR A 138 -25.29 -7.64 8.96
C THR A 138 -25.16 -6.21 9.46
N ILE A 139 -26.03 -5.79 10.39
CA ILE A 139 -26.22 -4.40 10.89
C ILE A 139 -24.94 -3.75 11.44
N SER A 140 -23.83 -4.46 11.47
CA SER A 140 -22.54 -4.03 12.00
C SER A 140 -21.43 -3.95 10.95
N VAL A 141 -21.65 -3.27 9.82
CA VAL A 141 -20.50 -2.82 9.02
C VAL A 141 -19.73 -1.84 9.88
N HIS A 142 -18.71 -2.35 10.52
CA HIS A 142 -17.84 -1.52 11.36
C HIS A 142 -17.25 -0.43 10.47
N TRP A 143 -17.42 0.86 10.83
CA TRP A 143 -16.83 1.98 10.11
C TRP A 143 -15.31 1.81 9.88
N LEU A 144 -14.63 1.00 10.73
CA LEU A 144 -13.24 0.59 10.56
C LEU A 144 -13.00 -0.19 9.26
N SER A 145 -13.94 -1.01 8.82
CA SER A 145 -13.85 -1.74 7.54
C SER A 145 -13.82 -0.79 6.35
N LEU A 146 -14.58 0.31 6.42
CA LEU A 146 -14.55 1.38 5.40
C LEU A 146 -13.21 2.10 5.40
N VAL A 147 -12.62 2.35 6.58
CA VAL A 147 -11.29 2.95 6.69
C VAL A 147 -10.22 2.05 6.07
N VAL A 148 -10.27 0.73 6.31
CA VAL A 148 -9.36 -0.23 5.65
C VAL A 148 -9.55 -0.22 4.14
N LEU A 149 -10.80 -0.21 3.67
CA LEU A 149 -11.09 -0.19 2.23
C LEU A 149 -10.53 1.09 1.56
N LEU A 150 -10.72 2.26 2.18
CA LEU A 150 -10.16 3.53 1.73
C LEU A 150 -8.63 3.54 1.78
N ALA A 151 -8.02 2.98 2.84
CA ALA A 151 -6.58 2.83 2.96
C ALA A 151 -6.02 1.93 1.86
N THR A 152 -6.71 0.81 1.57
CA THR A 152 -6.37 -0.14 0.50
C THR A 152 -6.51 0.50 -0.88
N PHE A 153 -7.56 1.28 -1.11
CA PHE A 153 -7.72 2.05 -2.34
C PHE A 153 -6.59 3.06 -2.52
N SER A 154 -6.27 3.85 -1.48
CA SER A 154 -5.16 4.82 -1.49
C SER A 154 -3.81 4.14 -1.76
N TYR A 155 -3.58 2.95 -1.18
CA TYR A 155 -2.41 2.12 -1.47
C TYR A 155 -2.34 1.72 -2.94
N SER A 156 -3.47 1.31 -3.51
CA SER A 156 -3.56 0.89 -4.90
C SER A 156 -3.27 2.06 -5.86
N VAL A 157 -3.83 3.25 -5.58
CA VAL A 157 -3.52 4.48 -6.32
C VAL A 157 -2.02 4.80 -6.26
N SER A 158 -1.42 4.79 -5.06
CA SER A 158 0.01 5.05 -4.88
C SER A 158 0.88 4.05 -5.66
N THR A 159 0.47 2.79 -5.70
CA THR A 159 1.18 1.72 -6.43
C THR A 159 1.08 1.91 -7.95
N VAL A 160 -0.10 2.24 -8.46
CA VAL A 160 -0.31 2.51 -9.89
C VAL A 160 0.44 3.78 -10.32
N LEU A 161 0.43 4.84 -9.50
CA LEU A 161 1.24 6.05 -9.73
C LEU A 161 2.73 5.73 -9.78
N THR A 162 3.22 4.81 -8.95
CA THR A 162 4.62 4.38 -9.00
C THR A 162 4.97 3.76 -10.36
N ARG A 163 4.08 2.92 -10.91
CA ARG A 163 4.25 2.35 -12.25
C ARG A 163 4.22 3.43 -13.34
N LEU A 164 3.32 4.41 -13.21
CA LEU A 164 3.20 5.52 -14.16
C LEU A 164 4.47 6.38 -14.17
N ILE A 165 5.00 6.75 -12.99
CA ILE A 165 6.25 7.49 -12.85
C ILE A 165 7.42 6.73 -13.46
N SER A 166 7.50 5.42 -13.24
CA SER A 166 8.53 4.57 -13.83
C SER A 166 8.48 4.59 -15.37
N ARG A 167 7.29 4.53 -15.98
CA ARG A 167 7.12 4.62 -17.43
C ARG A 167 7.58 5.98 -18.00
N VAL A 168 7.18 7.08 -17.36
CA VAL A 168 7.60 8.44 -17.77
C VAL A 168 9.12 8.58 -17.68
N SER A 169 9.75 8.04 -16.63
CA SER A 169 11.21 8.14 -16.46
C SER A 169 12.01 7.31 -17.47
N THR A 170 11.46 6.20 -17.98
CA THR A 170 12.13 5.36 -19.00
C THR A 170 11.98 5.92 -20.40
N VAL A 171 10.86 6.54 -20.73
CA VAL A 171 10.63 7.15 -22.06
C VAL A 171 11.57 8.33 -22.30
N ASP A 172 11.87 9.11 -21.26
CA ASP A 172 12.76 10.29 -21.38
C ASP A 172 14.27 9.94 -21.40
N SER A 173 14.62 8.66 -21.21
CA SER A 173 16.00 8.17 -21.19
C SER A 173 16.41 7.42 -22.47
N ALA A 174 15.49 7.25 -23.43
CA ALA A 174 15.69 6.63 -24.74
C ALA A 174 15.80 7.69 -25.85
#